data_61f17939a8b2e40a8812deb6899126fb
#
_entry.id   61f17939a8b2e40a8812deb6899126fb
#
_cell.length_a   1.000
_cell.length_b   1.000
_cell.length_c   1.000
_cell.angle_alpha   90.00
_cell.angle_beta   90.00
_cell.angle_gamma   90.00
#
_symmetry.space_group_name_H-M   'P 1'
#
loop_
_entity.id
_entity.type
_entity.pdbx_description
1 polymer ?
#
loop_
_entity_poly.entity_id
_entity_poly.type
_entity_poly.pdbx_seq_one_letter_code
_entity_poly.pdbx_strand_id
1 'polypeptide(L)'
;NIFPKDEAISLIKTSIKKTYGAKGDKIVQMNFDAVDKTLANLFEVEIPKNITSKLQLQPAVAGNAPKFVHEVTARIISGDGDNIPVSKMPIDGTYPVATAQWEKRNIALEVPVWDVDVCIQCNKCVIVCPHATIRAKVFDEKLAANAPSTFKYTKFKAKDYGDGLVYSLQVAVEDCTGCG
;
A
#
# COMPACT_ATOMS: atom_id res chain seq x y z
N ASN A 1 -11.12 26.78 18.45
CA ASN A 1 -9.81 26.69 19.11
C ASN A 1 -10.01 26.35 20.59
N ILE A 2 -9.38 25.24 21.05
CA ILE A 2 -9.50 24.76 22.45
C ILE A 2 -8.41 25.45 23.32
N PHE A 3 -7.22 25.65 22.75
CA PHE A 3 -6.09 26.31 23.39
C PHE A 3 -5.59 27.51 22.57
N PRO A 4 -5.02 28.54 23.22
CA PRO A 4 -4.21 29.54 22.53
C PRO A 4 -3.07 28.88 21.76
N LYS A 5 -2.72 29.45 20.58
CA LYS A 5 -1.75 28.87 19.65
C LYS A 5 -0.41 28.53 20.33
N ASP A 6 0.16 29.48 21.06
CA ASP A 6 1.48 29.33 21.66
C ASP A 6 1.49 28.30 22.80
N GLU A 7 0.40 28.22 23.56
CA GLU A 7 0.20 27.20 24.58
C GLU A 7 0.08 25.82 23.94
N ALA A 8 -0.68 25.65 22.86
CA ALA A 8 -0.82 24.40 22.16
C ALA A 8 0.54 23.90 21.62
N ILE A 9 1.33 24.80 21.02
CA ILE A 9 2.68 24.45 20.51
C ILE A 9 3.60 24.03 21.65
N SER A 10 3.58 24.74 22.78
CA SER A 10 4.37 24.40 23.95
C SER A 10 4.01 23.03 24.50
N LEU A 11 2.72 22.70 24.58
CA LEU A 11 2.23 21.39 25.02
C LEU A 11 2.64 20.26 24.07
N ILE A 12 2.57 20.50 22.76
CA ILE A 12 3.03 19.55 21.73
C ILE A 12 4.53 19.28 21.90
N LYS A 13 5.37 20.31 22.02
CA LYS A 13 6.82 20.16 22.20
C LYS A 13 7.15 19.46 23.54
N THR A 14 6.42 19.73 24.58
CA THR A 14 6.56 19.04 25.88
C THR A 14 6.23 17.54 25.74
N SER A 15 5.16 17.19 25.03
CA SER A 15 4.78 15.81 24.76
C SER A 15 5.84 15.08 23.91
N ILE A 16 6.36 15.75 22.86
CA ILE A 16 7.46 15.23 22.04
C ILE A 16 8.67 14.90 22.90
N LYS A 17 9.09 15.83 23.76
CA LYS A 17 10.23 15.60 24.67
C LYS A 17 10.00 14.43 25.61
N LYS A 18 8.80 14.29 26.17
CA LYS A 18 8.42 13.17 27.03
C LYS A 18 8.46 11.83 26.27
N THR A 19 8.00 11.79 25.04
CA THR A 19 7.89 10.56 24.23
C THR A 19 9.24 10.14 23.63
N TYR A 20 10.00 11.10 23.12
CA TYR A 20 11.22 10.81 22.35
C TYR A 20 12.52 11.15 23.10
N GLY A 21 12.48 11.72 24.29
CA GLY A 21 13.67 12.11 25.03
C GLY A 21 14.66 10.98 25.26
N ALA A 22 14.18 9.78 25.53
CA ALA A 22 15.03 8.60 25.69
C ALA A 22 15.78 8.18 24.41
N LYS A 23 15.35 8.68 23.22
CA LYS A 23 16.00 8.41 21.93
C LYS A 23 17.09 9.44 21.58
N GLY A 24 17.33 10.41 22.47
CA GLY A 24 18.36 11.43 22.35
C GLY A 24 17.87 12.78 21.76
N ASP A 25 18.62 13.81 22.07
CA ASP A 25 18.27 15.22 21.72
C ASP A 25 18.11 15.46 20.22
N LYS A 26 18.87 14.75 19.39
CA LYS A 26 18.77 14.87 17.93
C LYS A 26 17.36 14.51 17.43
N ILE A 27 16.77 13.44 17.96
CA ILE A 27 15.42 13.00 17.56
C ILE A 27 14.37 13.98 18.09
N VAL A 28 14.53 14.47 19.30
CA VAL A 28 13.64 15.49 19.89
C VAL A 28 13.68 16.76 19.03
N GLN A 29 14.87 17.24 18.65
CA GLN A 29 15.02 18.44 17.83
C GLN A 29 14.40 18.28 16.44
N MET A 30 14.60 17.13 15.78
CA MET A 30 13.97 16.85 14.48
C MET A 30 12.43 16.97 14.55
N ASN A 31 11.83 16.49 15.64
CA ASN A 31 10.38 16.62 15.83
C ASN A 31 9.96 18.06 16.14
N PHE A 32 10.75 18.82 16.87
CA PHE A 32 10.50 20.25 17.09
C PHE A 32 10.55 21.03 15.80
N ASP A 33 11.58 20.79 14.97
CA ASP A 33 11.74 21.41 13.65
C ASP A 33 10.55 21.10 12.73
N ALA A 34 10.00 19.88 12.80
CA ALA A 34 8.81 19.52 12.03
C ALA A 34 7.58 20.34 12.45
N VAL A 35 7.35 20.54 13.76
CA VAL A 35 6.28 21.40 14.28
C VAL A 35 6.45 22.84 13.78
N ASP A 36 7.66 23.40 13.90
CA ASP A 36 7.94 24.79 13.50
C ASP A 36 7.81 24.97 11.98
N LYS A 37 8.31 24.02 11.19
CA LYS A 37 8.14 24.03 9.72
C LYS A 37 6.69 23.92 9.28
N THR A 38 5.88 23.12 9.97
CA THR A 38 4.44 23.02 9.68
C THR A 38 3.76 24.37 9.81
N LEU A 39 4.08 25.12 10.88
CA LEU A 39 3.53 26.45 11.09
C LEU A 39 4.03 27.48 10.06
N ALA A 40 5.32 27.41 9.71
CA ALA A 40 5.93 28.31 8.72
C ALA A 40 5.40 28.08 7.30
N ASN A 41 4.90 26.87 7.01
CA ASN A 41 4.37 26.49 5.70
C ASN A 41 2.83 26.40 5.66
N LEU A 42 2.15 26.99 6.61
CA LEU A 42 0.69 27.10 6.61
C LEU A 42 0.27 28.36 5.84
N PHE A 43 -0.44 28.17 4.74
CA PHE A 43 -0.90 29.26 3.88
C PHE A 43 -2.43 29.26 3.79
N GLU A 44 -3.03 30.43 3.78
CA GLU A 44 -4.42 30.61 3.44
C GLU A 44 -4.61 30.44 1.92
N VAL A 45 -5.57 29.61 1.53
CA VAL A 45 -5.91 29.39 0.12
C VAL A 45 -7.26 30.05 -0.17
N GLU A 46 -7.28 30.97 -1.12
CA GLU A 46 -8.53 31.54 -1.62
C GLU A 46 -9.31 30.51 -2.44
N ILE A 47 -10.46 30.13 -1.94
CA ILE A 47 -11.34 29.20 -2.63
C ILE A 47 -12.29 29.99 -3.55
N PRO A 48 -12.25 29.75 -4.88
CA PRO A 48 -13.18 30.39 -5.82
C PRO A 48 -14.63 30.09 -5.44
N LYS A 49 -15.49 31.13 -5.48
CA LYS A 49 -16.91 31.00 -5.16
C LYS A 49 -17.68 30.11 -6.17
N ASN A 50 -17.17 30.02 -7.39
CA ASN A 50 -17.80 29.25 -8.47
C ASN A 50 -16.90 28.07 -8.86
N ILE A 51 -17.51 26.92 -9.07
CA ILE A 51 -16.83 25.74 -9.62
C ILE A 51 -16.56 25.97 -11.10
N THR A 52 -15.29 26.09 -11.48
CA THR A 52 -14.86 26.27 -12.88
C THR A 52 -14.22 25.02 -13.47
N SER A 53 -13.83 24.06 -12.62
CA SER A 53 -13.20 22.81 -13.04
C SER A 53 -14.22 21.86 -13.69
N LYS A 54 -13.81 21.22 -14.80
CA LYS A 54 -14.53 20.11 -15.44
C LYS A 54 -13.99 18.74 -14.97
N LEU A 55 -13.00 18.73 -14.09
CA LEU A 55 -12.44 17.50 -13.54
C LEU A 55 -13.47 16.84 -12.63
N GLN A 56 -13.66 15.55 -12.83
CA GLN A 56 -14.47 14.70 -11.96
C GLN A 56 -13.56 13.74 -11.22
N LEU A 57 -13.96 13.36 -10.01
CA LEU A 57 -13.27 12.32 -9.25
C LEU A 57 -13.34 11.00 -10.04
N GLN A 58 -12.21 10.34 -10.13
CA GLN A 58 -12.17 8.98 -10.69
C GLN A 58 -12.97 8.04 -9.79
N PRO A 59 -13.70 7.07 -10.37
CA PRO A 59 -14.37 6.07 -9.56
C PRO A 59 -13.36 5.27 -8.72
N ALA A 60 -13.76 4.89 -7.52
CA ALA A 60 -12.90 4.18 -6.57
C ALA A 60 -12.42 2.82 -7.10
N VAL A 61 -13.16 2.20 -8.03
CA VAL A 61 -12.81 0.93 -8.68
C VAL A 61 -13.09 1.00 -10.18
N ALA A 62 -12.45 0.12 -10.95
CA ALA A 62 -12.67 0.04 -12.39
C ALA A 62 -14.12 -0.35 -12.75
N GLY A 63 -14.67 0.19 -13.84
CA GLY A 63 -16.05 -0.01 -14.24
C GLY A 63 -16.46 -1.47 -14.54
N ASN A 64 -15.47 -2.33 -14.86
CA ASN A 64 -15.67 -3.76 -15.10
C ASN A 64 -15.55 -4.62 -13.83
N ALA A 65 -15.49 -4.01 -12.64
CA ALA A 65 -15.42 -4.74 -11.38
C ALA A 65 -16.72 -5.51 -11.12
N PRO A 66 -16.67 -6.63 -10.37
CA PRO A 66 -17.86 -7.39 -9.97
C PRO A 66 -18.83 -6.56 -9.12
N LYS A 67 -20.10 -6.95 -9.14
CA LYS A 67 -21.16 -6.27 -8.40
C LYS A 67 -20.83 -6.03 -6.93
N PHE A 68 -20.30 -7.04 -6.23
CA PHE A 68 -19.91 -6.90 -4.82
C PHE A 68 -18.85 -5.83 -4.63
N VAL A 69 -17.87 -5.78 -5.54
CA VAL A 69 -16.80 -4.77 -5.49
C VAL A 69 -17.38 -3.36 -5.65
N HIS A 70 -18.34 -3.14 -6.55
CA HIS A 70 -19.01 -1.84 -6.68
C HIS A 70 -19.87 -1.48 -5.47
N GLU A 71 -20.63 -2.43 -4.95
CA GLU A 71 -21.63 -2.16 -3.90
C GLU A 71 -21.03 -2.10 -2.49
N VAL A 72 -19.90 -2.76 -2.24
CA VAL A 72 -19.25 -2.85 -0.93
C VAL A 72 -17.85 -2.26 -0.96
N THR A 73 -16.93 -2.90 -1.68
CA THR A 73 -15.51 -2.54 -1.66
C THR A 73 -15.28 -1.08 -2.09
N ALA A 74 -15.88 -0.66 -3.20
CA ALA A 74 -15.75 0.70 -3.71
C ALA A 74 -16.27 1.75 -2.72
N ARG A 75 -17.35 1.45 -2.02
CA ARG A 75 -17.91 2.37 -1.00
C ARG A 75 -17.00 2.47 0.22
N ILE A 76 -16.40 1.36 0.65
CA ILE A 76 -15.40 1.37 1.73
C ILE A 76 -14.18 2.20 1.32
N ILE A 77 -13.66 2.01 0.11
CA ILE A 77 -12.50 2.75 -0.42
C ILE A 77 -12.79 4.25 -0.50
N SER A 78 -13.99 4.63 -0.90
CA SER A 78 -14.41 6.04 -1.00
C SER A 78 -14.76 6.70 0.35
N GLY A 79 -14.66 5.97 1.47
CA GLY A 79 -14.98 6.49 2.80
C GLY A 79 -16.50 6.53 3.10
N ASP A 80 -17.34 5.85 2.30
CA ASP A 80 -18.80 5.78 2.44
C ASP A 80 -19.27 4.42 3.02
N GLY A 81 -18.37 3.74 3.75
CA GLY A 81 -18.63 2.41 4.30
C GLY A 81 -19.82 2.36 5.28
N ASP A 82 -20.00 3.40 6.09
CA ASP A 82 -21.07 3.49 7.10
C ASP A 82 -22.47 3.48 6.49
N ASN A 83 -22.61 3.86 5.24
CA ASN A 83 -23.87 3.87 4.51
C ASN A 83 -24.14 2.57 3.74
N ILE A 84 -23.32 1.52 3.90
CA ILE A 84 -23.57 0.23 3.27
C ILE A 84 -24.66 -0.50 4.06
N PRO A 85 -25.79 -0.88 3.43
CA PRO A 85 -26.80 -1.68 4.10
C PRO A 85 -26.23 -3.03 4.54
N VAL A 86 -26.55 -3.50 5.74
CA VAL A 86 -26.11 -4.79 6.27
C VAL A 86 -26.44 -5.94 5.32
N SER A 87 -27.56 -5.85 4.59
CA SER A 87 -27.99 -6.83 3.60
C SER A 87 -27.01 -7.00 2.40
N LYS A 88 -26.06 -6.09 2.22
CA LYS A 88 -25.00 -6.21 1.19
C LYS A 88 -23.79 -6.98 1.67
N MET A 89 -23.66 -7.17 2.98
CA MET A 89 -22.56 -7.94 3.56
C MET A 89 -22.91 -9.44 3.51
N PRO A 90 -21.88 -10.31 3.32
CA PRO A 90 -22.09 -11.75 3.34
C PRO A 90 -22.65 -12.24 4.68
N ILE A 91 -23.69 -13.08 4.63
CA ILE A 91 -24.41 -13.57 5.83
C ILE A 91 -23.50 -14.40 6.74
N ASP A 92 -22.55 -15.13 6.16
CA ASP A 92 -21.61 -16.01 6.83
C ASP A 92 -20.32 -15.30 7.30
N GLY A 93 -20.24 -13.98 7.09
CA GLY A 93 -19.07 -13.18 7.46
C GLY A 93 -17.85 -13.37 6.57
N THR A 94 -17.96 -14.15 5.48
CA THR A 94 -16.86 -14.27 4.51
C THR A 94 -16.74 -13.03 3.63
N TYR A 95 -15.53 -12.76 3.15
CA TYR A 95 -15.29 -11.70 2.16
C TYR A 95 -14.78 -12.37 0.86
N PRO A 96 -15.23 -11.93 -0.31
CA PRO A 96 -14.78 -12.53 -1.57
C PRO A 96 -13.25 -12.46 -1.72
N VAL A 97 -12.64 -13.55 -2.19
CA VAL A 97 -11.21 -13.59 -2.48
C VAL A 97 -10.86 -12.82 -3.75
N ALA A 98 -9.58 -12.50 -3.92
CA ALA A 98 -9.04 -11.81 -5.10
C ALA A 98 -9.58 -10.37 -5.31
N THR A 99 -10.07 -9.71 -4.27
CA THR A 99 -10.52 -8.32 -4.34
C THR A 99 -9.38 -7.32 -4.46
N ALA A 100 -8.15 -7.68 -4.05
CA ALA A 100 -6.98 -6.80 -4.14
C ALA A 100 -6.69 -6.29 -5.56
N GLN A 101 -7.10 -7.00 -6.60
CA GLN A 101 -6.98 -6.52 -7.99
C GLN A 101 -7.79 -5.24 -8.27
N TRP A 102 -8.79 -4.92 -7.43
CA TRP A 102 -9.64 -3.76 -7.54
C TRP A 102 -9.27 -2.63 -6.57
N GLU A 103 -8.35 -2.91 -5.63
CA GLU A 103 -7.94 -2.03 -4.54
C GLU A 103 -6.53 -1.46 -4.78
N LYS A 104 -6.21 -1.10 -6.00
CA LYS A 104 -4.88 -0.62 -6.37
C LYS A 104 -4.59 0.73 -5.70
N ARG A 105 -3.61 0.76 -4.79
CA ARG A 105 -3.25 1.94 -4.01
C ARG A 105 -2.09 2.71 -4.60
N ASN A 106 -1.12 2.02 -5.17
CA ASN A 106 0.05 2.59 -5.85
C ASN A 106 0.81 3.62 -4.97
N ILE A 107 0.99 3.30 -3.69
CA ILE A 107 1.52 4.23 -2.68
C ILE A 107 3.01 4.04 -2.37
N ALA A 108 3.62 2.94 -2.80
CA ALA A 108 5.02 2.66 -2.54
C ALA A 108 5.92 3.59 -3.36
N LEU A 109 6.83 4.30 -2.69
CA LEU A 109 7.89 5.06 -3.34
C LEU A 109 9.02 4.16 -3.83
N GLU A 110 9.28 3.07 -3.09
CA GLU A 110 10.27 2.06 -3.40
C GLU A 110 9.63 0.68 -3.28
N VAL A 111 9.99 -0.21 -4.20
CA VAL A 111 9.51 -1.59 -4.24
C VAL A 111 10.68 -2.56 -4.30
N PRO A 112 10.56 -3.76 -3.70
CA PRO A 112 11.61 -4.76 -3.79
C PRO A 112 11.75 -5.27 -5.22
N VAL A 113 12.99 -5.41 -5.67
CA VAL A 113 13.32 -6.01 -6.96
C VAL A 113 13.97 -7.37 -6.71
N TRP A 114 13.44 -8.42 -7.35
CA TRP A 114 14.00 -9.75 -7.21
C TRP A 114 15.36 -9.85 -7.91
N ASP A 115 16.36 -10.20 -7.12
CA ASP A 115 17.69 -10.57 -7.62
C ASP A 115 17.75 -12.09 -7.77
N VAL A 116 17.84 -12.54 -9.01
CA VAL A 116 17.82 -13.96 -9.39
C VAL A 116 19.10 -14.67 -8.93
N ASP A 117 20.22 -13.96 -8.95
CA ASP A 117 21.54 -14.56 -8.72
C ASP A 117 21.78 -14.88 -7.25
N VAL A 118 21.24 -14.06 -6.35
CA VAL A 118 21.35 -14.30 -4.90
C VAL A 118 20.19 -15.11 -4.33
N CYS A 119 19.11 -15.32 -5.09
CA CYS A 119 17.91 -16.00 -4.60
C CYS A 119 18.15 -17.50 -4.40
N ILE A 120 17.90 -17.99 -3.18
CA ILE A 120 17.96 -19.42 -2.82
C ILE A 120 16.60 -20.12 -2.88
N GLN A 121 15.54 -19.43 -3.30
CA GLN A 121 14.15 -19.94 -3.42
C GLN A 121 13.55 -20.40 -2.08
N CYS A 122 13.94 -19.81 -0.97
CA CYS A 122 13.44 -20.18 0.37
C CYS A 122 12.03 -19.65 0.68
N ASN A 123 11.44 -18.79 -0.15
CA ASN A 123 10.12 -18.19 0.00
C ASN A 123 9.89 -17.38 1.30
N LYS A 124 10.92 -17.08 2.09
CA LYS A 124 10.76 -16.26 3.31
C LYS A 124 10.16 -14.89 3.02
N CYS A 125 10.59 -14.23 1.95
CA CYS A 125 10.04 -12.93 1.51
C CYS A 125 8.55 -13.00 1.16
N VAL A 126 8.10 -14.13 0.58
CA VAL A 126 6.67 -14.36 0.27
C VAL A 126 5.84 -14.50 1.55
N ILE A 127 6.37 -15.24 2.54
CA ILE A 127 5.67 -15.52 3.80
C ILE A 127 5.59 -14.29 4.69
N VAL A 128 6.65 -13.47 4.76
CA VAL A 128 6.70 -12.31 5.66
C VAL A 128 6.00 -11.08 5.09
N CYS A 129 5.69 -11.04 3.79
CA CYS A 129 4.99 -9.91 3.19
C CYS A 129 3.56 -9.78 3.73
N PRO A 130 3.23 -8.73 4.52
CA PRO A 130 1.92 -8.61 5.17
C PRO A 130 0.76 -8.42 4.19
N HIS A 131 1.06 -7.94 2.98
CA HIS A 131 0.05 -7.69 1.93
C HIS A 131 0.05 -8.75 0.82
N ALA A 132 0.85 -9.83 0.94
CA ALA A 132 0.99 -10.87 -0.08
C ALA A 132 1.31 -10.32 -1.49
N THR A 133 2.07 -9.21 -1.55
CA THR A 133 2.46 -8.58 -2.81
C THR A 133 3.65 -9.26 -3.46
N ILE A 134 4.46 -9.97 -2.68
CA ILE A 134 5.56 -10.79 -3.17
C ILE A 134 5.02 -12.19 -3.41
N ARG A 135 5.05 -12.63 -4.67
CA ARG A 135 4.42 -13.89 -5.10
C ARG A 135 5.42 -14.76 -5.84
N ALA A 136 5.54 -16.01 -5.43
CA ALA A 136 6.37 -16.99 -6.10
C ALA A 136 5.52 -17.99 -6.90
N LYS A 137 6.05 -18.47 -8.01
CA LYS A 137 5.41 -19.47 -8.86
C LYS A 137 6.46 -20.43 -9.40
N VAL A 138 6.14 -21.71 -9.41
CA VAL A 138 6.84 -22.76 -10.15
C VAL A 138 5.98 -23.17 -11.33
N PHE A 139 6.56 -23.29 -12.52
CA PHE A 139 5.83 -23.60 -13.73
C PHE A 139 6.75 -24.25 -14.78
N ASP A 140 6.16 -24.87 -15.82
CA ASP A 140 6.92 -25.43 -16.94
C ASP A 140 7.58 -24.30 -17.75
N GLU A 141 8.87 -24.43 -18.04
CA GLU A 141 9.64 -23.41 -18.78
C GLU A 141 9.02 -23.07 -20.14
N LYS A 142 8.34 -24.00 -20.78
CA LYS A 142 7.62 -23.79 -22.04
C LYS A 142 6.60 -22.65 -21.95
N LEU A 143 6.01 -22.42 -20.78
CA LEU A 143 5.05 -21.34 -20.58
C LEU A 143 5.71 -19.96 -20.58
N ALA A 144 7.03 -19.87 -20.41
CA ALA A 144 7.77 -18.63 -20.50
C ALA A 144 8.10 -18.20 -21.95
N ALA A 145 7.85 -19.03 -22.94
CA ALA A 145 8.22 -18.76 -24.35
C ALA A 145 7.67 -17.45 -24.89
N ASN A 146 6.49 -17.03 -24.43
CA ASN A 146 5.85 -15.77 -24.84
C ASN A 146 5.91 -14.69 -23.76
N ALA A 147 6.72 -14.86 -22.72
CA ALA A 147 6.85 -13.87 -21.67
C ALA A 147 7.60 -12.63 -22.16
N PRO A 148 7.30 -11.43 -21.61
CA PRO A 148 8.09 -10.23 -21.93
C PRO A 148 9.56 -10.43 -21.58
N SER A 149 10.47 -9.77 -22.32
CA SER A 149 11.92 -9.85 -22.09
C SER A 149 12.35 -9.42 -20.68
N THR A 150 11.52 -8.64 -19.99
CA THR A 150 11.71 -8.20 -18.60
C THR A 150 11.27 -9.23 -17.57
N PHE A 151 10.57 -10.28 -17.99
CA PHE A 151 10.09 -11.33 -17.08
C PHE A 151 11.25 -12.21 -16.64
N LYS A 152 11.55 -12.18 -15.34
CA LYS A 152 12.66 -12.93 -14.75
C LYS A 152 12.18 -14.29 -14.24
N TYR A 153 12.96 -15.33 -14.55
CA TYR A 153 12.79 -16.67 -14.00
C TYR A 153 14.13 -17.38 -13.92
N THR A 154 14.22 -18.45 -13.17
CA THR A 154 15.43 -19.29 -13.03
C THR A 154 15.03 -20.74 -12.84
N LYS A 155 15.96 -21.67 -13.00
CA LYS A 155 15.72 -23.09 -12.79
C LYS A 155 15.20 -23.32 -11.36
N PHE A 156 14.18 -24.15 -11.23
CA PHE A 156 13.68 -24.56 -9.93
C PHE A 156 14.69 -25.50 -9.23
N LYS A 157 15.02 -25.18 -7.98
CA LYS A 157 16.13 -25.85 -7.27
C LYS A 157 15.75 -27.16 -6.57
N ALA A 158 14.46 -27.43 -6.33
CA ALA A 158 14.04 -28.67 -5.70
C ALA A 158 14.10 -29.84 -6.69
N LYS A 159 14.76 -30.94 -6.29
CA LYS A 159 15.07 -32.08 -7.16
C LYS A 159 13.92 -33.08 -7.30
N ASP A 160 12.97 -33.05 -6.38
CA ASP A 160 11.91 -34.09 -6.28
C ASP A 160 10.74 -33.90 -7.25
N TYR A 161 10.76 -32.81 -8.05
CA TYR A 161 9.63 -32.40 -8.91
C TYR A 161 9.89 -32.58 -10.42
N GLY A 162 10.99 -33.21 -10.80
CA GLY A 162 11.35 -33.45 -12.20
C GLY A 162 12.06 -32.27 -12.88
N ASP A 163 12.44 -32.48 -14.15
CA ASP A 163 13.16 -31.51 -14.96
C ASP A 163 12.19 -30.58 -15.74
N GLY A 164 12.70 -29.43 -16.19
CA GLY A 164 11.95 -28.49 -17.01
C GLY A 164 11.07 -27.49 -16.22
N LEU A 165 11.15 -27.52 -14.88
CA LEU A 165 10.47 -26.54 -14.04
C LEU A 165 11.34 -25.32 -13.78
N VAL A 166 10.71 -24.16 -13.82
CA VAL A 166 11.32 -22.86 -13.50
C VAL A 166 10.57 -22.18 -12.36
N TYR A 167 11.30 -21.33 -11.66
CA TYR A 167 10.83 -20.54 -10.54
C TYR A 167 10.87 -19.07 -10.91
N SER A 168 9.81 -18.35 -10.63
CA SER A 168 9.76 -16.90 -10.73
C SER A 168 9.21 -16.30 -9.43
N LEU A 169 9.73 -15.13 -9.06
CA LEU A 169 9.24 -14.33 -7.97
C LEU A 169 8.91 -12.94 -8.51
N GLN A 170 7.69 -12.51 -8.30
CA GLN A 170 7.18 -11.25 -8.80
C GLN A 170 6.62 -10.40 -7.65
N VAL A 171 6.68 -9.09 -7.82
CA VAL A 171 6.10 -8.14 -6.87
C VAL A 171 4.90 -7.46 -7.53
N ALA A 172 3.75 -7.51 -6.88
CA ALA A 172 2.59 -6.72 -7.28
C ALA A 172 2.82 -5.26 -6.84
N VAL A 173 3.43 -4.47 -7.71
CA VAL A 173 3.93 -3.11 -7.40
C VAL A 173 2.82 -2.19 -6.89
N GLU A 174 1.64 -2.23 -7.53
CA GLU A 174 0.49 -1.38 -7.16
C GLU A 174 -0.15 -1.75 -5.82
N ASP A 175 0.11 -2.96 -5.32
CA ASP A 175 -0.36 -3.45 -4.02
C ASP A 175 0.70 -3.25 -2.92
N CYS A 176 1.95 -2.96 -3.30
CA CYS A 176 3.05 -2.75 -2.36
C CYS A 176 2.86 -1.46 -1.57
N THR A 177 3.15 -1.50 -0.27
CA THR A 177 3.07 -0.32 0.62
C THR A 177 4.42 0.32 0.90
N GLY A 178 5.53 -0.27 0.42
CA GLY A 178 6.88 0.24 0.67
C GLY A 178 7.27 0.20 2.16
N CYS A 179 6.87 -0.86 2.86
CA CYS A 179 7.07 -0.96 4.31
C CYS A 179 8.51 -1.21 4.77
N GLY A 180 9.45 -1.51 3.86
CA GLY A 180 10.87 -1.78 4.14
C GLY A 180 11.20 -3.25 4.37
#